data_27669dd3431b8c664785e5578bf6feb4
#
_entry.id   27669dd3431b8c664785e5578bf6feb4
#
_cell.length_a   1.000
_cell.length_b   1.000
_cell.length_c   1.000
_cell.angle_alpha   90.00
_cell.angle_beta   90.00
_cell.angle_gamma   90.00
#
_symmetry.space_group_name_H-M   'P 1'
#
loop_
_entity.id
_entity.type
_entity.pdbx_description
1 polymer ?
#
loop_
_entity_poly.entity_id
_entity_poly.type
_entity_poly.pdbx_seq_one_letter_code
_entity_poly.pdbx_strand_id
1 'polypeptide(L)' 'MDEKEEQRDAFGKQQFNVYLPPELVRELKHAAIDDRHSLSRYVERIFREFLDRKRKEKST' A
#
# COMPACT_ATOMS: atom_id res chain seq x y z
N MET A 1 -10.12 -6.44 -15.91
CA MET A 1 -9.57 -6.71 -15.57
C MET A 1 -9.05 -7.32 -14.96
N ASP A 2 -8.80 -7.78 -14.62
CA ASP A 2 -8.26 -8.27 -14.15
C ASP A 2 -7.53 -9.26 -14.01
N GLU A 3 -7.38 -9.72 -14.38
CA GLU A 3 -6.53 -10.83 -14.59
C GLU A 3 -5.27 -10.76 -13.84
N LYS A 4 -5.09 -9.67 -13.22
CA LYS A 4 -3.93 -9.48 -12.38
C LYS A 4 -3.94 -10.34 -11.16
N GLU A 5 -5.02 -10.98 -10.89
CA GLU A 5 -5.06 -11.83 -9.72
C GLU A 5 -4.07 -12.95 -9.78
N GLU A 6 -3.64 -13.31 -10.97
CA GLU A 6 -2.66 -14.37 -11.06
C GLU A 6 -1.29 -13.97 -10.60
N GLN A 7 -1.09 -12.72 -10.27
CA GLN A 7 0.22 -12.23 -9.88
C GLN A 7 0.50 -12.42 -8.41
N ARG A 8 -0.21 -13.26 -7.74
CA ARG A 8 0.02 -13.50 -6.33
C ARG A 8 1.33 -14.19 -6.10
N ASP A 9 2.04 -13.78 -5.07
CA ASP A 9 3.26 -14.47 -4.71
C ASP A 9 2.92 -15.66 -3.80
N ALA A 10 3.97 -16.31 -3.29
CA ALA A 10 3.80 -17.53 -2.51
C ALA A 10 3.09 -17.29 -1.18
N PHE A 11 3.02 -16.07 -0.74
CA PHE A 11 2.40 -15.75 0.54
C PHE A 11 1.04 -15.11 0.39
N GLY A 12 0.44 -15.24 -0.77
CA GLY A 12 -0.87 -14.66 -0.98
C GLY A 12 -0.86 -13.20 -1.28
N LYS A 13 0.29 -12.61 -1.49
CA LYS A 13 0.39 -11.21 -1.83
C LYS A 13 0.33 -11.04 -3.33
N GLN A 14 -0.13 -9.88 -3.74
CA GLN A 14 -0.34 -9.60 -5.15
C GLN A 14 0.40 -8.33 -5.51
N GLN A 15 1.02 -8.33 -6.67
CA GLN A 15 1.74 -7.15 -7.13
C GLN A 15 0.77 -6.08 -7.55
N PHE A 16 1.07 -4.85 -7.19
CA PHE A 16 0.19 -3.73 -7.46
C PHE A 16 1.05 -2.54 -7.81
N ASN A 17 0.96 -2.07 -9.04
CA ASN A 17 1.85 -1.02 -9.54
C ASN A 17 1.08 0.28 -9.72
N VAL A 18 1.67 1.36 -9.21
CA VAL A 18 1.12 2.69 -9.40
C VAL A 18 2.26 3.64 -9.74
N TYR A 19 1.92 4.73 -10.39
CA TYR A 19 2.88 5.76 -10.72
C TYR A 19 2.65 6.94 -9.80
N LEU A 20 3.71 7.39 -9.14
CA LEU A 20 3.63 8.48 -8.19
C LEU A 20 4.72 9.50 -8.50
N PRO A 21 4.52 10.76 -8.09
CA PRO A 21 5.59 11.75 -8.25
C PRO A 21 6.84 11.32 -7.52
N PRO A 22 8.01 11.64 -8.07
CA PRO A 22 9.25 11.17 -7.44
C PRO A 22 9.44 11.67 -6.00
N GLU A 23 9.05 12.89 -5.72
CA GLU A 23 9.22 13.41 -4.37
C GLU A 23 8.35 12.66 -3.38
N LEU A 24 7.17 12.24 -3.81
CA LEU A 24 6.31 11.47 -2.93
C LEU A 24 6.91 10.10 -2.66
N VAL A 25 7.45 9.48 -3.68
CA VAL A 25 8.11 8.18 -3.50
C VAL A 25 9.25 8.30 -2.51
N ARG A 26 10.05 9.35 -2.63
CA ARG A 26 11.16 9.54 -1.74
C ARG A 26 10.72 9.72 -0.29
N GLU A 27 9.67 10.51 -0.09
CA GLU A 27 9.17 10.71 1.26
C GLU A 27 8.63 9.42 1.87
N LEU A 28 7.97 8.61 1.06
CA LEU A 28 7.47 7.33 1.56
C LEU A 28 8.62 6.41 1.96
N LYS A 29 9.67 6.37 1.16
CA LYS A 29 10.80 5.53 1.49
C LYS A 29 11.48 5.99 2.77
N HIS A 30 11.64 7.28 2.95
CA HIS A 30 12.24 7.80 4.17
C HIS A 30 11.38 7.51 5.39
N ALA A 31 10.09 7.66 5.26
CA ALA A 31 9.19 7.39 6.37
C ALA A 31 9.21 5.92 6.75
N ALA A 32 9.29 5.04 5.76
CA ALA A 32 9.36 3.62 6.06
C ALA A 32 10.63 3.29 6.82
N ILE A 33 11.75 3.88 6.43
CA ILE A 33 13.01 3.66 7.13
C ILE A 33 12.93 4.16 8.57
N ASP A 34 12.34 5.33 8.76
CA ASP A 34 12.19 5.89 10.09
C ASP A 34 11.39 4.97 11.00
N ASP A 35 10.38 4.32 10.44
CA ASP A 35 9.54 3.41 11.21
C ASP A 35 10.09 1.99 11.21
N ARG A 36 11.23 1.76 10.57
CA ARG A 36 11.87 0.45 10.53
C ARG A 36 10.99 -0.61 9.89
N HIS A 37 10.23 -0.21 8.90
CA HIS A 37 9.42 -1.11 8.11
C HIS A 37 9.97 -1.18 6.71
N SER A 38 9.74 -2.31 6.04
CA SER A 38 9.96 -2.34 4.61
C SER A 38 8.94 -1.44 3.94
N LEU A 39 9.27 -0.98 2.74
CA LEU A 39 8.38 -0.08 2.04
C LEU A 39 7.02 -0.74 1.79
N SER A 40 7.03 -2.02 1.43
CA SER A 40 5.78 -2.72 1.15
C SER A 40 4.89 -2.78 2.39
N ARG A 41 5.46 -3.11 3.53
CA ARG A 41 4.67 -3.20 4.75
C ARG A 41 4.17 -1.84 5.19
N TYR A 42 5.00 -0.82 5.01
CA TYR A 42 4.61 0.53 5.39
C TYR A 42 3.43 0.99 4.55
N VAL A 43 3.50 0.80 3.25
CA VAL A 43 2.44 1.21 2.34
C VAL A 43 1.17 0.40 2.58
N GLU A 44 1.32 -0.89 2.84
CA GLU A 44 0.17 -1.73 3.12
C GLU A 44 -0.59 -1.22 4.33
N ARG A 45 0.12 -0.86 5.37
CA ARG A 45 -0.53 -0.34 6.58
C ARG A 45 -1.27 0.95 6.30
N ILE A 46 -0.64 1.86 5.54
CA ILE A 46 -1.28 3.12 5.21
C ILE A 46 -2.57 2.88 4.44
N PHE A 47 -2.52 1.99 3.46
CA PHE A 47 -3.70 1.72 2.66
C PHE A 47 -4.81 1.10 3.48
N ARG A 48 -4.47 0.19 4.39
CA ARG A 48 -5.49 -0.41 5.24
C ARG A 48 -6.16 0.63 6.13
N GLU A 49 -5.36 1.52 6.69
CA GLU A 49 -5.93 2.56 7.56
C GLU A 49 -6.82 3.50 6.77
N PHE A 50 -6.41 3.85 5.56
CA PHE A 50 -7.22 4.72 4.73
C PHE A 50 -8.57 4.08 4.40
N LEU A 51 -8.53 2.82 4.02
CA LEU A 51 -9.78 2.13 3.66
C LEU A 51 -10.68 1.90 4.86
N ASP A 52 -10.08 1.67 6.02
CA ASP A 52 -10.88 1.56 7.24
C ASP A 52 -11.64 2.84 7.52
N ARG A 53 -10.98 3.97 7.35
CA ARG A 53 -11.65 5.25 7.56
C ARG A 53 -12.79 5.44 6.56
N LYS A 54 -12.56 5.07 5.32
CA LYS A 54 -13.61 5.19 4.31
C LYS A 54 -14.80 4.35 4.66
N ARG A 55 -14.57 3.14 5.15
CA ARG A 55 -15.67 2.27 5.52
C ARG A 55 -16.47 2.85 6.67
N LYS A 56 -15.80 3.43 7.65
CA LYS A 56 -16.50 4.01 8.77
C LYS A 56 -17.33 5.19 8.34
N GLU A 57 -16.82 5.99 7.42
CA GLU A 57 -17.59 7.10 6.90
C GLU A 57 -18.86 6.64 6.22
N LYS A 58 -18.76 5.53 5.49
CA LYS A 58 -19.92 5.03 4.76
C LYS A 58 -20.97 4.42 5.65
N SER A 59 -20.56 3.91 6.79
CA SER A 59 -21.53 3.23 7.64
C SER A 59 -22.33 4.19 8.52
N THR A 60 -22.07 5.46 8.47
CA THR A 60 -22.90 6.40 9.24
C THR A 60 -24.15 6.88 8.46
#